data_b0ce9266585c2f84cd4c048b4780cd4f
#
_entry.id   b0ce9266585c2f84cd4c048b4780cd4f
#
_cell.length_a   1.000
_cell.length_b   1.000
_cell.length_c   1.000
_cell.angle_alpha   90.00
_cell.angle_beta   90.00
_cell.angle_gamma   90.00
#
_symmetry.space_group_name_H-M   'P 1'
#
loop_
_entity.id
_entity.type
_entity.pdbx_description
1 polymer ?
#
loop_
_entity_poly.entity_id
_entity_poly.type
_entity_poly.pdbx_seq_one_letter_code
_entity_poly.pdbx_strand_id
1 'polypeptide(L)'
;MMTQILTPFECGSMTKLFSKDRANKYFSKGMVVFFAGGTGHPYFSTDTGVALRAIEMDADCILLAKAIDGVYDSDPKINPDAKKYDTITIQEVIDKQLAVVDLTASIMCMENHVPMAVFSLNEKDGIVNAMRGKINGTVVTA
;
A
#
# COMPACT_ATOMS: atom_id res chain seq x y z
N MET A 1 7.57 5.11 21.53
CA MET A 1 6.40 4.72 20.72
C MET A 1 6.16 3.24 20.91
N MET A 2 4.93 2.82 21.26
CA MET A 2 4.59 1.40 21.41
C MET A 2 4.20 0.79 20.06
N THR A 3 4.58 -0.45 19.85
CA THR A 3 4.35 -1.17 18.60
C THR A 3 3.79 -2.57 18.85
N GLN A 4 3.08 -3.13 17.87
CA GLN A 4 2.63 -4.51 17.89
C GLN A 4 2.73 -5.12 16.49
N ILE A 5 3.09 -6.40 16.41
CA ILE A 5 3.09 -7.16 15.15
C ILE A 5 1.90 -8.11 15.14
N LEU A 6 1.11 -8.06 14.06
CA LEU A 6 -0.01 -8.97 13.81
C LEU A 6 0.28 -9.80 12.55
N THR A 7 -0.03 -11.08 12.62
CA THR A 7 0.17 -12.04 11.53
C THR A 7 -1.14 -12.79 11.21
N PRO A 8 -1.39 -13.19 9.95
CA PRO A 8 -2.60 -13.91 9.57
C PRO A 8 -2.65 -15.35 10.09
N PHE A 9 -1.52 -15.85 10.61
CA PHE A 9 -1.37 -17.18 11.22
C PHE A 9 -0.53 -17.06 12.50
N GLU A 10 -0.57 -18.07 13.36
CA GLU A 10 0.24 -18.09 14.57
C GLU A 10 1.73 -18.21 14.24
N CYS A 11 2.54 -17.33 14.79
CA CYS A 11 3.98 -17.26 14.57
C CYS A 11 4.73 -16.98 15.89
N GLY A 12 4.80 -18.00 16.72
CA GLY A 12 5.49 -17.93 18.00
C GLY A 12 4.91 -16.90 18.99
N SER A 13 5.70 -16.54 19.98
CA SER A 13 5.28 -15.63 21.07
C SER A 13 5.44 -14.14 20.75
N MET A 14 6.21 -13.81 19.71
CA MET A 14 6.58 -12.42 19.37
C MET A 14 5.50 -11.69 18.57
N THR A 15 4.59 -12.42 17.94
CA THR A 15 3.47 -11.86 17.17
C THR A 15 2.14 -12.23 17.79
N LYS A 16 1.07 -11.58 17.33
CA LYS A 16 -0.31 -11.96 17.68
C LYS A 16 -1.09 -12.24 16.41
N LEU A 17 -2.02 -13.19 16.52
CA LEU A 17 -2.93 -13.49 15.42
C LEU A 17 -3.77 -12.24 15.09
N PHE A 18 -3.86 -11.92 13.81
CA PHE A 18 -4.65 -10.79 13.31
C PHE A 18 -6.15 -10.99 13.60
N SER A 19 -6.79 -9.93 14.03
CA SER A 19 -8.22 -9.67 13.89
C SER A 19 -8.44 -8.15 13.89
N LYS A 20 -9.50 -7.69 13.21
CA LYS A 20 -9.86 -6.26 13.15
C LYS A 20 -10.00 -5.67 14.55
N ASP A 21 -10.71 -6.34 15.45
CA ASP A 21 -10.93 -5.87 16.82
C ASP A 21 -9.61 -5.73 17.61
N ARG A 22 -8.70 -6.69 17.41
CA ARG A 22 -7.38 -6.64 18.06
C ARG A 22 -6.54 -5.49 17.54
N ALA A 23 -6.54 -5.26 16.24
CA ALA A 23 -5.83 -4.15 15.63
C ALA A 23 -6.40 -2.80 16.11
N ASN A 24 -7.73 -2.65 16.10
CA ASN A 24 -8.41 -1.46 16.60
C ASN A 24 -8.12 -1.17 18.08
N LYS A 25 -8.01 -2.22 18.90
CA LYS A 25 -7.61 -2.08 20.32
C LYS A 25 -6.19 -1.52 20.46
N TYR A 26 -5.28 -1.81 19.54
CA TYR A 26 -3.94 -1.24 19.56
C TYR A 26 -3.95 0.20 19.02
N PHE A 27 -4.67 0.47 17.94
CA PHE A 27 -4.83 1.82 17.41
C PHE A 27 -5.45 2.79 18.42
N SER A 28 -6.48 2.36 19.17
CA SER A 28 -7.09 3.18 20.24
C SER A 28 -6.14 3.55 21.37
N LYS A 29 -5.00 2.85 21.48
CA LYS A 29 -3.91 3.15 22.42
C LYS A 29 -2.78 3.98 21.80
N GLY A 30 -2.96 4.48 20.59
CA GLY A 30 -1.94 5.23 19.84
C GLY A 30 -0.72 4.40 19.45
N MET A 31 -0.87 3.07 19.29
CA MET A 31 0.22 2.19 18.90
C MET A 31 0.38 2.13 17.38
N VAL A 32 1.60 1.89 16.93
CA VAL A 32 1.88 1.49 15.54
C VAL A 32 1.73 -0.03 15.43
N VAL A 33 0.92 -0.47 14.48
CA VAL A 33 0.67 -1.90 14.24
C VAL A 33 1.35 -2.31 12.93
N PHE A 34 2.19 -3.33 13.01
CA PHE A 34 2.81 -3.96 11.86
C PHE A 34 2.00 -5.19 11.47
N PHE A 35 1.53 -5.22 10.23
CA PHE A 35 0.91 -6.40 9.63
C PHE A 35 1.98 -7.16 8.84
N ALA A 36 2.34 -8.34 9.27
CA ALA A 36 3.36 -9.17 8.64
C ALA A 36 2.77 -10.51 8.19
N GLY A 37 3.35 -11.10 7.13
CA GLY A 37 2.90 -12.39 6.60
C GLY A 37 1.84 -12.30 5.47
N GLY A 38 1.60 -11.10 4.92
CA GLY A 38 0.71 -10.90 3.79
C GLY A 38 -0.74 -11.32 4.08
N THR A 39 -1.38 -12.00 3.13
CA THR A 39 -2.72 -12.58 3.31
C THR A 39 -2.72 -13.86 4.16
N GLY A 40 -1.58 -14.51 4.32
CA GLY A 40 -1.46 -15.84 4.93
C GLY A 40 -1.81 -16.98 3.97
N HIS A 41 -2.07 -16.68 2.70
CA HIS A 41 -2.41 -17.66 1.67
C HIS A 41 -1.45 -17.59 0.49
N PRO A 42 -1.13 -18.72 -0.15
CA PRO A 42 -0.34 -18.75 -1.38
C PRO A 42 -1.09 -18.06 -2.52
N TYR A 43 -0.37 -17.74 -3.60
CA TYR A 43 -0.87 -17.09 -4.83
C TYR A 43 -1.29 -15.63 -4.72
N PHE A 44 -1.26 -15.02 -3.54
CA PHE A 44 -1.49 -13.59 -3.36
C PHE A 44 -0.19 -12.85 -3.17
N SER A 45 -0.07 -11.70 -3.81
CA SER A 45 1.09 -10.82 -3.66
C SER A 45 1.07 -10.05 -2.33
N THR A 46 2.16 -9.39 -2.02
CA THR A 46 2.23 -8.44 -0.89
C THR A 46 1.34 -7.22 -1.12
N ASP A 47 1.18 -6.77 -2.37
CA ASP A 47 0.30 -5.65 -2.73
C ASP A 47 -1.17 -5.99 -2.43
N THR A 48 -1.62 -7.22 -2.78
CA THR A 48 -2.94 -7.73 -2.38
C THR A 48 -3.09 -7.79 -0.86
N GLY A 49 -2.05 -8.20 -0.15
CA GLY A 49 -2.04 -8.22 1.32
C GLY A 49 -2.20 -6.83 1.94
N VAL A 50 -1.55 -5.81 1.37
CA VAL A 50 -1.68 -4.41 1.80
C VAL A 50 -3.10 -3.90 1.54
N ALA A 51 -3.65 -4.11 0.33
CA ALA A 51 -5.01 -3.70 -0.01
C ALA A 51 -6.04 -4.33 0.93
N LEU A 52 -5.94 -5.65 1.18
CA LEU A 52 -6.82 -6.36 2.10
C LEU A 52 -6.77 -5.75 3.51
N ARG A 53 -5.57 -5.52 4.07
CA ARG A 53 -5.44 -4.93 5.40
C ARG A 53 -5.96 -3.50 5.48
N ALA A 54 -5.70 -2.68 4.45
CA ALA A 54 -6.21 -1.32 4.39
C ALA A 54 -7.76 -1.28 4.42
N ILE A 55 -8.40 -2.13 3.62
CA ILE A 55 -9.86 -2.24 3.56
C ILE A 55 -10.43 -2.74 4.89
N GLU A 56 -9.88 -3.83 5.45
CA GLU A 56 -10.35 -4.38 6.74
C GLU A 56 -10.22 -3.39 7.89
N MET A 57 -9.22 -2.51 7.82
CA MET A 57 -8.93 -1.52 8.87
C MET A 57 -9.58 -0.17 8.62
N ASP A 58 -10.39 -0.04 7.57
CA ASP A 58 -11.03 1.21 7.15
C ASP A 58 -9.98 2.35 7.01
N ALA A 59 -8.84 2.06 6.37
CA ALA A 59 -7.76 3.02 6.21
C ALA A 59 -8.14 4.12 5.21
N ASP A 60 -7.74 5.37 5.49
CA ASP A 60 -8.02 6.52 4.63
C ASP A 60 -7.26 6.47 3.30
N CYS A 61 -6.09 5.85 3.28
CA CYS A 61 -5.26 5.69 2.08
C CYS A 61 -4.17 4.63 2.27
N ILE A 62 -3.56 4.23 1.15
CA ILE A 62 -2.37 3.37 1.14
C ILE A 62 -1.17 4.17 0.64
N LEU A 63 -0.08 4.19 1.40
CA LEU A 63 1.19 4.79 1.03
C LEU A 63 2.16 3.70 0.57
N LEU A 64 2.44 3.65 -0.74
CA LEU A 64 3.30 2.63 -1.36
C LEU A 64 4.70 3.18 -1.60
N ALA A 65 5.62 2.90 -0.68
CA ALA A 65 7.03 3.17 -0.86
C ALA A 65 7.66 2.06 -1.72
N LYS A 66 7.98 2.36 -2.98
CA LYS A 66 8.50 1.40 -3.96
C LYS A 66 9.89 1.76 -4.47
N ALA A 67 10.51 0.87 -5.23
CA ALA A 67 11.79 1.15 -5.90
C ALA A 67 11.66 2.16 -7.04
N ILE A 68 10.45 2.32 -7.60
CA ILE A 68 10.08 3.34 -8.58
C ILE A 68 9.43 4.53 -7.87
N ASP A 69 9.61 5.73 -8.39
CA ASP A 69 9.17 6.99 -7.77
C ASP A 69 7.76 7.43 -8.17
N GLY A 70 7.01 6.60 -8.87
CA GLY A 70 5.64 6.90 -9.28
C GLY A 70 5.13 5.95 -10.35
N VAL A 71 4.01 6.31 -10.95
CA VAL A 71 3.37 5.59 -12.06
C VAL A 71 3.73 6.28 -13.37
N TYR A 72 4.12 5.50 -14.36
CA TYR A 72 4.53 5.97 -15.68
C TYR A 72 3.62 5.41 -16.77
N ASP A 73 3.53 6.09 -17.89
CA ASP A 73 2.79 5.65 -19.08
C ASP A 73 3.45 4.45 -19.79
N SER A 74 4.71 4.21 -19.50
CA SER A 74 5.50 3.08 -20.01
C SER A 74 6.67 2.81 -19.04
N ASP A 75 7.34 1.66 -19.17
CA ASP A 75 8.48 1.33 -18.31
C ASP A 75 9.66 2.29 -18.57
N PRO A 76 10.04 3.15 -17.61
CA PRO A 76 11.14 4.11 -17.79
C PRO A 76 12.52 3.47 -17.93
N LYS A 77 12.66 2.18 -17.61
CA LYS A 77 13.90 1.42 -17.87
C LYS A 77 14.06 1.03 -19.32
N ILE A 78 12.94 0.91 -20.05
CA ILE A 78 12.89 0.52 -21.46
C ILE A 78 12.71 1.76 -22.34
N ASN A 79 11.84 2.67 -21.93
CA ASN A 79 11.55 3.91 -22.64
C ASN A 79 12.03 5.13 -21.83
N PRO A 80 13.14 5.77 -22.24
CA PRO A 80 13.65 6.97 -21.57
C PRO A 80 12.70 8.17 -21.63
N ASP A 81 11.75 8.18 -22.58
CA ASP A 81 10.76 9.25 -22.75
C ASP A 81 9.47 8.98 -21.97
N ALA A 82 9.43 7.94 -21.13
CA ALA A 82 8.30 7.62 -20.29
C ALA A 82 7.92 8.79 -19.39
N LYS A 83 6.63 9.12 -19.35
CA LYS A 83 6.11 10.25 -18.57
C LYS A 83 5.46 9.76 -17.30
N LYS A 84 5.88 10.35 -16.18
CA LYS A 84 5.29 10.10 -14.87
C LYS A 84 3.96 10.85 -14.75
N TYR A 85 2.97 10.19 -14.19
CA TYR A 85 1.71 10.81 -13.80
C TYR A 85 1.85 11.47 -12.43
N ASP A 86 1.37 12.69 -12.27
CA ASP A 86 1.19 13.31 -10.95
C ASP A 86 -0.05 12.73 -10.25
N THR A 87 -1.11 12.54 -11.04
CA THR A 87 -2.38 11.93 -10.58
C THR A 87 -2.94 11.06 -11.69
N ILE A 88 -3.51 9.92 -11.31
CA ILE A 88 -4.18 8.97 -12.23
C ILE A 88 -5.29 8.25 -11.46
N THR A 89 -6.34 7.80 -12.14
CA THR A 89 -7.38 6.98 -11.50
C THR A 89 -6.98 5.49 -11.49
N ILE A 90 -7.50 4.74 -10.52
CA ILE A 90 -7.30 3.27 -10.49
C ILE A 90 -7.87 2.63 -11.75
N GLN A 91 -9.00 3.11 -12.26
CA GLN A 91 -9.58 2.62 -13.51
C GLN A 91 -8.60 2.79 -14.69
N GLU A 92 -7.97 3.96 -14.83
CA GLU A 92 -6.98 4.18 -15.89
C GLU A 92 -5.73 3.31 -15.72
N VAL A 93 -5.29 3.05 -14.47
CA VAL A 93 -4.19 2.11 -14.19
C VAL A 93 -4.53 0.73 -14.71
N ILE A 94 -5.76 0.25 -14.45
CA ILE A 94 -6.24 -1.06 -14.91
C ILE A 94 -6.36 -1.09 -16.45
N ASP A 95 -7.03 -0.10 -17.05
CA ASP A 95 -7.30 -0.05 -18.50
C ASP A 95 -6.02 0.03 -19.31
N LYS A 96 -5.03 0.77 -18.83
CA LYS A 96 -3.71 0.93 -19.46
C LYS A 96 -2.72 -0.16 -19.07
N GLN A 97 -3.11 -1.09 -18.18
CA GLN A 97 -2.28 -2.19 -17.67
C GLN A 97 -0.94 -1.69 -17.09
N LEU A 98 -0.98 -0.57 -16.35
CA LEU A 98 0.23 0.02 -15.77
C LEU A 98 0.71 -0.79 -14.55
N ALA A 99 2.01 -1.04 -14.48
CA ALA A 99 2.63 -1.86 -13.44
C ALA A 99 2.86 -1.08 -12.14
N VAL A 100 1.81 -0.81 -11.38
CA VAL A 100 1.87 -0.12 -10.07
C VAL A 100 1.76 -1.11 -8.93
N VAL A 101 0.64 -1.80 -8.89
CA VAL A 101 0.29 -2.91 -8.00
C VAL A 101 -0.33 -4.01 -8.86
N ASP A 102 -0.49 -5.21 -8.33
CA ASP A 102 -1.17 -6.27 -9.08
C ASP A 102 -2.66 -5.95 -9.30
N LEU A 103 -3.24 -6.62 -10.29
CA LEU A 103 -4.63 -6.39 -10.71
C LEU A 103 -5.63 -6.63 -9.56
N THR A 104 -5.39 -7.65 -8.75
CA THR A 104 -6.27 -7.98 -7.61
C THR A 104 -6.29 -6.84 -6.60
N ALA A 105 -5.12 -6.31 -6.23
CA ALA A 105 -5.01 -5.16 -5.32
C ALA A 105 -5.68 -3.92 -5.92
N SER A 106 -5.49 -3.66 -7.22
CA SER A 106 -6.12 -2.54 -7.93
C SER A 106 -7.64 -2.61 -7.88
N ILE A 107 -8.22 -3.76 -8.22
CA ILE A 107 -9.68 -3.97 -8.20
C ILE A 107 -10.22 -3.83 -6.77
N MET A 108 -9.56 -4.42 -5.78
CA MET A 108 -9.98 -4.30 -4.38
C MET A 108 -10.01 -2.85 -3.90
N CYS A 109 -8.98 -2.07 -4.22
CA CYS A 109 -8.92 -0.65 -3.84
C CYS A 109 -9.97 0.19 -4.59
N MET A 110 -10.21 -0.10 -5.86
CA MET A 110 -11.24 0.58 -6.67
C MET A 110 -12.65 0.34 -6.10
N GLU A 111 -13.02 -0.91 -5.86
CA GLU A 111 -14.34 -1.28 -5.35
C GLU A 111 -14.62 -0.77 -3.94
N ASN A 112 -13.58 -0.60 -3.13
CA ASN A 112 -13.70 -0.12 -1.76
C ASN A 112 -13.30 1.37 -1.59
N HIS A 113 -13.07 2.09 -2.69
CA HIS A 113 -12.74 3.51 -2.71
C HIS A 113 -11.52 3.88 -1.84
N VAL A 114 -10.48 3.03 -1.82
CA VAL A 114 -9.24 3.29 -1.08
C VAL A 114 -8.18 3.88 -2.02
N PRO A 115 -7.86 5.17 -1.90
CA PRO A 115 -6.83 5.79 -2.73
C PRO A 115 -5.43 5.33 -2.33
N MET A 116 -4.50 5.44 -3.28
CA MET A 116 -3.10 5.09 -3.06
C MET A 116 -2.17 6.24 -3.44
N ALA A 117 -1.00 6.29 -2.84
CA ALA A 117 0.08 7.14 -3.29
C ALA A 117 1.36 6.31 -3.46
N VAL A 118 1.97 6.41 -4.65
CA VAL A 118 3.20 5.70 -5.01
C VAL A 118 4.36 6.68 -5.00
N PHE A 119 5.41 6.38 -4.25
CA PHE A 119 6.60 7.22 -4.15
C PHE A 119 7.85 6.38 -3.93
N SER A 120 9.03 7.00 -4.10
CA SER A 120 10.31 6.29 -3.97
C SER A 120 10.66 5.96 -2.52
N LEU A 121 10.96 4.68 -2.26
CA LEU A 121 11.55 4.24 -0.98
C LEU A 121 12.96 4.83 -0.77
N ASN A 122 13.68 5.13 -1.85
CA ASN A 122 15.05 5.62 -1.81
C ASN A 122 15.15 7.14 -1.67
N GLU A 123 14.02 7.86 -1.70
CA GLU A 123 14.00 9.30 -1.48
C GLU A 123 14.31 9.61 -0.01
N LYS A 124 15.25 10.55 0.19
CA LYS A 124 15.58 11.02 1.54
C LYS A 124 14.33 11.62 2.20
N ASP A 125 14.00 11.13 3.39
CA ASP A 125 12.82 11.53 4.15
C ASP A 125 11.47 11.27 3.44
N GLY A 126 11.45 10.46 2.35
CA GLY A 126 10.27 10.23 1.51
C GLY A 126 9.07 9.72 2.31
N ILE A 127 9.25 8.73 3.19
CA ILE A 127 8.19 8.19 4.04
C ILE A 127 7.66 9.27 5.01
N VAL A 128 8.55 10.04 5.64
CA VAL A 128 8.15 11.12 6.57
C VAL A 128 7.38 12.21 5.84
N ASN A 129 7.83 12.57 4.64
CA ASN A 129 7.16 13.56 3.80
C ASN A 129 5.78 13.07 3.35
N ALA A 130 5.66 11.82 2.91
CA ALA A 130 4.40 11.21 2.53
C ALA A 130 3.40 11.20 3.70
N MET A 131 3.83 10.85 4.91
CA MET A 131 3.01 10.91 6.14
C MET A 131 2.54 12.33 6.49
N ARG A 132 3.23 13.36 5.99
CA ARG A 132 2.85 14.78 6.13
C ARG A 132 2.03 15.31 4.96
N GLY A 133 1.61 14.45 4.03
CA GLY A 133 0.87 14.81 2.82
C GLY A 133 1.73 15.44 1.73
N LYS A 134 3.07 15.38 1.83
CA LYS A 134 4.00 15.87 0.81
C LYS A 134 4.52 14.68 -0.01
N ILE A 135 3.81 14.34 -1.06
CA ILE A 135 4.12 13.18 -1.89
C ILE A 135 4.86 13.63 -3.13
N ASN A 136 6.12 13.20 -3.26
CA ASN A 136 6.89 13.29 -4.49
C ASN A 136 6.74 11.95 -5.25
N GLY A 137 5.65 11.83 -5.99
CA GLY A 137 5.27 10.58 -6.63
C GLY A 137 3.97 10.72 -7.40
N THR A 138 3.20 9.66 -7.45
CA THR A 138 1.88 9.63 -8.13
C THR A 138 0.78 9.38 -7.11
N VAL A 139 -0.27 10.19 -7.14
CA VAL A 139 -1.53 9.93 -6.42
C VAL A 139 -2.46 9.13 -7.31
N VAL A 140 -2.90 7.96 -6.85
CA VAL A 140 -3.84 7.08 -7.54
C VAL A 140 -5.18 7.18 -6.84
N THR A 141 -6.14 7.82 -7.50
CA THR A 141 -7.48 8.05 -6.95
C THR A 141 -8.41 6.88 -7.25
N ALA A 142 -9.30 6.55 -6.31
CA ALA A 142 -10.31 5.52 -6.49
C ALA A 142 -11.51 6.03 -7.27
#